data_2d13784393e37d6e02e02be3a751814c
#
_entry.id   2d13784393e37d6e02e02be3a751814c
#
_cell.length_a   1.000
_cell.length_b   1.000
_cell.length_c   1.000
_cell.angle_alpha   90.00
_cell.angle_beta   90.00
_cell.angle_gamma   90.00
#
_symmetry.space_group_name_H-M   'P 1'
#
loop_
_entity.id
_entity.type
_entity.pdbx_description
1 polymer ?
#
loop_
_entity_poly.entity_id
_entity_poly.type
_entity_poly.pdbx_seq_one_letter_code
_entity_poly.pdbx_strand_id
1 'polypeptide(L)'
;MIYIGKHSKKFESEFCNIALEELDEHVNVNEFVNECKKIIPITIIDTDDTEDFLKQLILLPYYRIEEIYNYISNDTNVDYNNIVFENNNLRDAFADYHDCYENVRDHKYNNKKISIALTEDLNLTVCPYCNRDYINGRSDDNSGCQLDHFFCRSKYPFLAVSLYNLVPSCSVCNNIKRENVGLVSPFDDRFKFDKEIKFRYIESRNYIQLERNDESKIKSNIDTLKLEDAYQIHNLEAKKILEKKETYVSSNLDEIADCINKWTNKSGEIDRHYLQNLIYGKEMEAEDYKTCALGKFKHDILEYYKVYE
;
A
#
# COMPACT_ATOMS: atom_id res chain seq x y z
N MET A 1 6.58 -3.38 4.15
CA MET A 1 5.19 -2.93 3.88
C MET A 1 4.86 -1.70 4.72
N ILE A 2 3.99 -0.86 4.22
CA ILE A 2 3.56 0.37 4.89
C ILE A 2 2.05 0.57 4.74
N TYR A 3 1.43 1.26 5.70
CA TYR A 3 0.08 1.78 5.59
C TYR A 3 0.07 3.03 4.72
N ILE A 4 -0.89 3.13 3.80
CA ILE A 4 -0.93 4.24 2.83
C ILE A 4 -1.99 5.29 3.11
N GLY A 5 -2.87 5.06 4.09
CA GLY A 5 -3.93 6.01 4.45
C GLY A 5 -5.20 5.84 3.62
N LYS A 6 -6.02 6.88 3.63
CA LYS A 6 -7.27 6.97 2.86
C LYS A 6 -7.14 8.09 1.84
N HIS A 7 -7.88 7.97 0.76
CA HIS A 7 -8.02 9.03 -0.22
C HIS A 7 -8.71 10.26 0.37
N SER A 8 -8.41 11.43 -0.18
CA SER A 8 -9.14 12.65 0.15
C SER A 8 -10.60 12.54 -0.32
N LYS A 9 -11.51 13.16 0.43
CA LYS A 9 -12.94 13.19 0.05
C LYS A 9 -13.18 13.79 -1.33
N LYS A 10 -12.32 14.73 -1.73
CA LYS A 10 -12.38 15.31 -3.07
C LYS A 10 -12.03 14.27 -4.12
N PHE A 11 -10.94 13.51 -3.93
CA PHE A 11 -10.55 12.47 -4.88
C PHE A 11 -11.56 11.33 -4.93
N GLU A 12 -12.07 10.87 -3.76
CA GLU A 12 -13.14 9.87 -3.69
C GLU A 12 -14.36 10.28 -4.54
N SER A 13 -14.84 11.53 -4.39
CA SER A 13 -15.97 12.05 -5.15
C SER A 13 -15.71 12.07 -6.65
N GLU A 14 -14.55 12.56 -7.06
CA GLU A 14 -14.20 12.65 -8.48
C GLU A 14 -13.98 11.27 -9.11
N PHE A 15 -13.28 10.38 -8.41
CA PHE A 15 -13.11 9.00 -8.87
C PHE A 15 -14.46 8.29 -9.03
N CYS A 16 -15.36 8.48 -8.08
CA CYS A 16 -16.70 7.91 -8.12
C CYS A 16 -17.50 8.43 -9.34
N ASN A 17 -17.44 9.73 -9.62
CA ASN A 17 -18.11 10.32 -10.79
C ASN A 17 -17.57 9.75 -12.10
N ILE A 18 -16.25 9.69 -12.25
CA ILE A 18 -15.60 9.09 -13.43
C ILE A 18 -16.03 7.63 -13.59
N ALA A 19 -16.02 6.86 -12.51
CA ALA A 19 -16.41 5.46 -12.55
C ALA A 19 -17.87 5.28 -12.94
N LEU A 20 -18.77 6.13 -12.42
CA LEU A 20 -20.20 6.09 -12.76
C LEU A 20 -20.45 6.46 -14.23
N GLU A 21 -19.78 7.49 -14.76
CA GLU A 21 -19.87 7.88 -16.17
C GLU A 21 -19.46 6.71 -17.11
N GLU A 22 -18.32 6.08 -16.83
CA GLU A 22 -17.84 4.94 -17.62
C GLU A 22 -18.74 3.70 -17.49
N LEU A 23 -19.32 3.48 -16.31
CA LEU A 23 -20.27 2.38 -16.09
C LEU A 23 -21.59 2.59 -16.84
N ASP A 24 -22.12 3.80 -16.85
CA ASP A 24 -23.38 4.13 -17.53
C ASP A 24 -23.27 3.96 -19.06
N GLU A 25 -22.08 4.22 -19.60
CA GLU A 25 -21.83 4.06 -21.04
C GLU A 25 -21.61 2.60 -21.48
N HIS A 26 -21.10 1.73 -20.63
CA HIS A 26 -20.56 0.42 -21.03
C HIS A 26 -21.21 -0.78 -20.35
N VAL A 27 -21.97 -0.57 -19.27
CA VAL A 27 -22.49 -1.66 -18.43
C VAL A 27 -24.01 -1.59 -18.31
N ASN A 28 -24.70 -2.74 -18.40
CA ASN A 28 -26.08 -2.82 -17.96
C ASN A 28 -26.15 -2.76 -16.42
N VAL A 29 -26.12 -1.53 -15.87
CA VAL A 29 -25.99 -1.27 -14.43
C VAL A 29 -27.09 -1.91 -13.59
N ASN A 30 -28.34 -1.98 -14.10
CA ASN A 30 -29.43 -2.62 -13.37
C ASN A 30 -29.24 -4.13 -13.23
N GLU A 31 -28.81 -4.78 -14.28
CA GLU A 31 -28.51 -6.22 -14.26
C GLU A 31 -27.32 -6.49 -13.34
N PHE A 32 -26.22 -5.72 -13.48
CA PHE A 32 -25.05 -5.83 -12.65
C PHE A 32 -25.39 -5.68 -11.16
N VAL A 33 -26.14 -4.64 -10.76
CA VAL A 33 -26.53 -4.41 -9.36
C VAL A 33 -27.41 -5.53 -8.83
N ASN A 34 -28.38 -6.03 -9.62
CA ASN A 34 -29.22 -7.15 -9.24
C ASN A 34 -28.38 -8.42 -8.96
N GLU A 35 -27.33 -8.64 -9.73
CA GLU A 35 -26.45 -9.77 -9.52
C GLU A 35 -25.52 -9.58 -8.31
N CYS A 36 -24.99 -8.36 -8.11
CA CYS A 36 -24.22 -8.02 -6.91
C CYS A 36 -25.04 -8.23 -5.62
N LYS A 37 -26.33 -7.89 -5.61
CA LYS A 37 -27.22 -8.10 -4.46
C LYS A 37 -27.40 -9.59 -4.06
N LYS A 38 -27.09 -10.52 -4.95
CA LYS A 38 -27.13 -11.96 -4.62
C LYS A 38 -25.88 -12.43 -3.84
N ILE A 39 -24.77 -11.70 -3.97
CA ILE A 39 -23.46 -12.08 -3.38
C ILE A 39 -22.98 -11.10 -2.29
N ILE A 40 -23.44 -9.88 -2.30
CA ILE A 40 -23.08 -8.85 -1.30
C ILE A 40 -24.16 -8.81 -0.22
N PRO A 41 -23.82 -9.06 1.06
CA PRO A 41 -24.79 -9.03 2.14
C PRO A 41 -25.43 -7.64 2.30
N ILE A 42 -26.73 -7.59 2.57
CA ILE A 42 -27.47 -6.36 2.86
C ILE A 42 -26.90 -5.60 4.07
N THR A 43 -26.22 -6.29 4.97
CA THR A 43 -25.52 -5.66 6.12
C THR A 43 -24.30 -4.83 5.70
N ILE A 44 -23.83 -4.97 4.46
CA ILE A 44 -22.70 -4.23 3.90
C ILE A 44 -23.17 -3.09 3.02
N ILE A 45 -24.10 -3.36 2.08
CA ILE A 45 -24.74 -2.37 1.23
C ILE A 45 -26.25 -2.58 1.36
N ASP A 46 -26.95 -1.59 1.94
CA ASP A 46 -28.41 -1.61 2.19
C ASP A 46 -29.07 -0.44 1.46
N THR A 47 -29.32 -0.66 0.17
CA THR A 47 -30.07 0.31 -0.64
C THR A 47 -30.74 -0.37 -1.83
N ASP A 48 -31.94 0.10 -2.17
CA ASP A 48 -32.66 -0.33 -3.38
C ASP A 48 -32.33 0.54 -4.59
N ASP A 49 -31.77 1.72 -4.38
CA ASP A 49 -31.36 2.63 -5.45
C ASP A 49 -30.08 2.13 -6.13
N THR A 50 -30.16 2.00 -7.46
CA THR A 50 -29.05 1.45 -8.27
C THR A 50 -27.81 2.33 -8.24
N GLU A 51 -27.98 3.64 -8.35
CA GLU A 51 -26.85 4.58 -8.37
C GLU A 51 -26.19 4.68 -7.00
N ASP A 52 -26.98 4.70 -5.92
CA ASP A 52 -26.47 4.69 -4.56
C ASP A 52 -25.71 3.39 -4.24
N PHE A 53 -26.22 2.23 -4.73
CA PHE A 53 -25.52 0.96 -4.61
C PHE A 53 -24.13 1.00 -5.28
N LEU A 54 -24.06 1.52 -6.50
CA LEU A 54 -22.80 1.65 -7.22
C LEU A 54 -21.83 2.60 -6.51
N LYS A 55 -22.30 3.76 -6.04
CA LYS A 55 -21.48 4.69 -5.25
C LYS A 55 -20.89 4.03 -4.00
N GLN A 56 -21.71 3.28 -3.28
CA GLN A 56 -21.26 2.53 -2.11
C GLN A 56 -20.22 1.45 -2.49
N LEU A 57 -20.45 0.69 -3.56
CA LEU A 57 -19.53 -0.35 -4.02
C LEU A 57 -18.18 0.21 -4.51
N ILE A 58 -18.21 1.29 -5.28
CA ILE A 58 -17.01 1.97 -5.79
C ILE A 58 -16.14 2.52 -4.64
N LEU A 59 -16.77 3.12 -3.63
CA LEU A 59 -16.10 3.74 -2.49
C LEU A 59 -16.03 2.86 -1.24
N LEU A 60 -16.34 1.57 -1.37
CA LEU A 60 -16.38 0.64 -0.26
C LEU A 60 -15.02 0.60 0.45
N PRO A 61 -14.93 0.91 1.75
CA PRO A 61 -13.66 0.88 2.46
C PRO A 61 -13.14 -0.55 2.56
N TYR A 62 -11.80 -0.70 2.61
CA TYR A 62 -11.14 -2.00 2.55
C TYR A 62 -11.71 -3.03 3.52
N TYR A 63 -12.02 -2.65 4.77
CA TYR A 63 -12.53 -3.61 5.75
C TYR A 63 -13.89 -4.20 5.35
N ARG A 64 -14.75 -3.45 4.64
CA ARG A 64 -16.01 -3.93 4.09
C ARG A 64 -15.79 -4.85 2.89
N ILE A 65 -14.79 -4.55 2.05
CA ILE A 65 -14.37 -5.44 0.96
C ILE A 65 -13.92 -6.79 1.54
N GLU A 66 -13.13 -6.77 2.62
CA GLU A 66 -12.70 -7.99 3.32
C GLU A 66 -13.88 -8.74 3.94
N GLU A 67 -14.91 -8.05 4.46
CA GLU A 67 -16.13 -8.68 4.95
C GLU A 67 -16.89 -9.42 3.83
N ILE A 68 -17.01 -8.83 2.63
CA ILE A 68 -17.59 -9.51 1.46
C ILE A 68 -16.77 -10.75 1.10
N TYR A 69 -15.45 -10.61 1.02
CA TYR A 69 -14.56 -11.72 0.74
C TYR A 69 -14.75 -12.88 1.74
N ASN A 70 -14.78 -12.57 3.03
CA ASN A 70 -14.96 -13.56 4.09
C ASN A 70 -16.37 -14.22 4.01
N TYR A 71 -17.40 -13.45 3.70
CA TYR A 71 -18.76 -13.95 3.52
C TYR A 71 -18.81 -14.96 2.36
N ILE A 72 -18.29 -14.59 1.19
CA ILE A 72 -18.25 -15.46 0.00
C ILE A 72 -17.41 -16.72 0.25
N SER A 73 -16.28 -16.58 0.97
CA SER A 73 -15.34 -17.69 1.20
C SER A 73 -15.82 -18.68 2.26
N ASN A 74 -16.64 -18.24 3.22
CA ASN A 74 -17.07 -19.05 4.36
C ASN A 74 -18.54 -19.50 4.28
N ASP A 75 -19.36 -18.89 3.41
CA ASP A 75 -20.76 -19.20 3.29
C ASP A 75 -20.97 -20.36 2.29
N THR A 76 -21.27 -21.56 2.84
CA THR A 76 -21.59 -22.75 2.04
C THR A 76 -22.92 -22.62 1.27
N ASN A 77 -23.71 -21.57 1.54
CA ASN A 77 -24.97 -21.31 0.85
C ASN A 77 -24.78 -20.43 -0.39
N VAL A 78 -23.62 -19.77 -0.53
CA VAL A 78 -23.27 -18.98 -1.73
C VAL A 78 -22.35 -19.81 -2.61
N ASP A 79 -22.91 -20.43 -3.62
CA ASP A 79 -22.12 -21.09 -4.66
C ASP A 79 -21.56 -20.03 -5.62
N TYR A 80 -20.56 -19.30 -5.11
CA TYR A 80 -19.95 -18.18 -5.81
C TYR A 80 -19.38 -18.58 -7.17
N ASN A 81 -18.76 -19.74 -7.26
CA ASN A 81 -18.20 -20.24 -8.52
C ASN A 81 -19.28 -20.49 -9.56
N ASN A 82 -20.39 -21.11 -9.15
CA ASN A 82 -21.53 -21.34 -10.03
C ASN A 82 -22.19 -20.00 -10.43
N ILE A 83 -22.35 -19.09 -9.47
CA ILE A 83 -22.92 -17.78 -9.72
C ILE A 83 -22.07 -16.98 -10.72
N VAL A 84 -20.75 -16.88 -10.52
CA VAL A 84 -19.89 -15.98 -11.31
C VAL A 84 -19.34 -16.61 -12.59
N PHE A 85 -19.13 -17.94 -12.62
CA PHE A 85 -18.43 -18.59 -13.73
C PHE A 85 -19.29 -19.56 -14.54
N GLU A 86 -20.37 -20.09 -14.00
CA GLU A 86 -21.21 -21.08 -14.70
C GLU A 86 -22.52 -20.50 -15.23
N ASN A 87 -22.99 -19.37 -14.66
CA ASN A 87 -24.20 -18.70 -15.15
C ASN A 87 -23.85 -17.68 -16.23
N ASN A 88 -24.20 -17.95 -17.48
CA ASN A 88 -23.85 -17.10 -18.64
C ASN A 88 -24.32 -15.64 -18.51
N ASN A 89 -25.51 -15.37 -17.98
CA ASN A 89 -26.03 -14.02 -17.84
C ASN A 89 -25.22 -13.18 -16.82
N LEU A 90 -24.77 -13.82 -15.75
CA LEU A 90 -23.95 -13.20 -14.72
C LEU A 90 -22.53 -12.95 -15.19
N ARG A 91 -21.98 -13.94 -15.90
CA ARG A 91 -20.66 -13.81 -16.52
C ARG A 91 -20.59 -12.62 -17.44
N ASP A 92 -21.62 -12.38 -18.24
CA ASP A 92 -21.65 -11.28 -19.20
C ASP A 92 -21.77 -9.93 -18.46
N ALA A 93 -22.68 -9.78 -17.50
CA ALA A 93 -22.81 -8.55 -16.70
C ALA A 93 -21.54 -8.21 -15.90
N PHE A 94 -20.85 -9.22 -15.35
CA PHE A 94 -19.57 -9.00 -14.65
C PHE A 94 -18.40 -8.80 -15.63
N ALA A 95 -18.45 -9.33 -16.85
CA ALA A 95 -17.42 -9.11 -17.85
C ALA A 95 -17.37 -7.64 -18.28
N ASP A 96 -18.53 -7.04 -18.57
CA ASP A 96 -18.62 -5.62 -18.94
C ASP A 96 -18.08 -4.73 -17.82
N TYR A 97 -18.45 -5.00 -16.56
CA TYR A 97 -17.95 -4.26 -15.41
C TYR A 97 -16.43 -4.45 -15.21
N HIS A 98 -15.93 -5.67 -15.41
CA HIS A 98 -14.51 -5.96 -15.36
C HIS A 98 -13.72 -5.19 -16.43
N ASP A 99 -14.27 -5.09 -17.64
CA ASP A 99 -13.61 -4.42 -18.75
C ASP A 99 -13.70 -2.89 -18.65
N CYS A 100 -14.75 -2.36 -18.03
CA CYS A 100 -14.90 -0.94 -17.70
C CYS A 100 -13.72 -0.38 -16.87
N TYR A 101 -13.05 -1.21 -16.09
CA TYR A 101 -11.84 -0.81 -15.37
C TYR A 101 -10.76 -0.20 -16.28
N GLU A 102 -10.58 -0.74 -17.49
CA GLU A 102 -9.56 -0.23 -18.43
C GLU A 102 -9.87 1.23 -18.81
N ASN A 103 -11.14 1.56 -19.02
CA ASN A 103 -11.60 2.92 -19.33
C ASN A 103 -11.37 3.84 -18.13
N VAL A 104 -11.81 3.44 -16.92
CA VAL A 104 -11.58 4.21 -15.69
C VAL A 104 -10.08 4.44 -15.44
N ARG A 105 -9.23 3.42 -15.62
CA ARG A 105 -7.78 3.54 -15.46
C ARG A 105 -7.16 4.55 -16.41
N ASP A 106 -7.62 4.57 -17.67
CA ASP A 106 -7.07 5.41 -18.73
C ASP A 106 -7.72 6.79 -18.78
N HIS A 107 -8.80 7.00 -18.01
CA HIS A 107 -9.44 8.30 -17.87
C HIS A 107 -8.46 9.34 -17.28
N LYS A 108 -8.66 10.61 -17.63
CA LYS A 108 -7.81 11.70 -17.18
C LYS A 108 -8.52 12.57 -16.14
N TYR A 109 -7.97 12.58 -14.94
CA TYR A 109 -8.33 13.51 -13.90
C TYR A 109 -7.31 14.66 -13.83
N ASN A 110 -7.75 15.92 -13.99
CA ASN A 110 -6.87 17.09 -14.08
C ASN A 110 -5.72 16.94 -15.11
N ASN A 111 -6.02 16.38 -16.28
CA ASN A 111 -5.08 16.06 -17.36
C ASN A 111 -4.08 14.94 -17.06
N LYS A 112 -4.16 14.27 -15.91
CA LYS A 112 -3.30 13.16 -15.53
C LYS A 112 -4.07 11.84 -15.55
N LYS A 113 -3.40 10.75 -15.88
CA LYS A 113 -4.00 9.41 -15.72
C LYS A 113 -4.43 9.15 -14.27
N ILE A 114 -5.53 8.45 -14.07
CA ILE A 114 -6.06 8.10 -12.74
C ILE A 114 -5.00 7.45 -11.85
N SER A 115 -4.16 6.57 -12.39
CA SER A 115 -3.08 5.91 -11.60
C SER A 115 -2.07 6.90 -11.03
N ILE A 116 -1.81 8.02 -11.71
CA ILE A 116 -0.92 9.09 -11.24
C ILE A 116 -1.65 9.93 -10.20
N ALA A 117 -2.87 10.36 -10.49
CA ALA A 117 -3.68 11.15 -9.57
C ALA A 117 -3.91 10.44 -8.23
N LEU A 118 -4.11 9.12 -8.27
CA LEU A 118 -4.29 8.26 -7.10
C LEU A 118 -3.02 8.22 -6.23
N THR A 119 -1.83 8.09 -6.83
CA THR A 119 -0.57 8.13 -6.08
C THR A 119 -0.28 9.51 -5.49
N GLU A 120 -0.60 10.58 -6.21
CA GLU A 120 -0.44 11.96 -5.74
C GLU A 120 -1.39 12.27 -4.57
N ASP A 121 -2.66 11.86 -4.64
CA ASP A 121 -3.64 12.06 -3.57
C ASP A 121 -3.24 11.35 -2.27
N LEU A 122 -2.63 10.16 -2.37
CA LEU A 122 -2.09 9.42 -1.23
C LEU A 122 -0.74 9.94 -0.73
N ASN A 123 -0.13 10.91 -1.41
CA ASN A 123 1.27 11.32 -1.22
C ASN A 123 2.22 10.11 -1.24
N LEU A 124 2.04 9.23 -2.23
CA LEU A 124 2.72 7.95 -2.32
C LEU A 124 3.67 7.91 -3.52
N THR A 125 4.97 7.86 -3.28
CA THR A 125 5.98 7.75 -4.34
C THR A 125 6.73 6.43 -4.32
N VAL A 126 6.53 5.61 -3.28
CA VAL A 126 7.22 4.32 -3.08
C VAL A 126 6.20 3.20 -2.97
N CYS A 127 6.51 2.05 -3.52
CA CYS A 127 5.65 0.86 -3.46
C CYS A 127 5.31 0.48 -2.01
N PRO A 128 4.02 0.43 -1.63
CA PRO A 128 3.63 0.14 -0.24
C PRO A 128 3.88 -1.32 0.17
N TYR A 129 3.98 -2.22 -0.80
CA TYR A 129 4.28 -3.62 -0.52
C TYR A 129 5.74 -3.83 -0.14
N CYS A 130 6.68 -3.30 -0.91
CA CYS A 130 8.10 -3.53 -0.65
C CYS A 130 8.83 -2.35 0.01
N ASN A 131 8.33 -1.11 -0.07
CA ASN A 131 9.00 0.13 0.38
C ASN A 131 10.43 0.30 -0.23
N ARG A 132 10.66 -0.24 -1.44
CA ARG A 132 11.95 -0.23 -2.13
C ARG A 132 11.92 0.53 -3.44
N ASP A 133 10.90 0.27 -4.25
CA ASP A 133 10.84 0.74 -5.63
C ASP A 133 10.00 2.02 -5.70
N TYR A 134 10.50 3.02 -6.41
CA TYR A 134 9.72 4.23 -6.70
C TYR A 134 8.63 3.92 -7.74
N ILE A 135 7.43 4.44 -7.48
CA ILE A 135 6.22 4.23 -8.30
C ILE A 135 5.57 5.54 -8.76
N ASN A 136 6.22 6.68 -8.52
CA ASN A 136 5.72 7.98 -8.94
C ASN A 136 5.65 8.10 -10.48
N GLY A 137 4.70 8.88 -10.97
CA GLY A 137 4.61 9.24 -12.38
C GLY A 137 5.84 10.01 -12.88
N ARG A 138 6.21 9.81 -14.14
CA ARG A 138 7.30 10.57 -14.79
C ARG A 138 6.77 11.73 -15.65
N SER A 139 5.50 11.67 -16.02
CA SER A 139 4.74 12.72 -16.70
C SER A 139 3.25 12.44 -16.48
N ASP A 140 2.37 13.34 -16.93
CA ASP A 140 0.92 13.20 -16.79
C ASP A 140 0.34 11.92 -17.43
N ASP A 141 1.06 11.34 -18.40
CA ASP A 141 0.65 10.12 -19.11
C ASP A 141 1.49 8.88 -18.77
N ASN A 142 2.62 9.03 -18.08
CA ASN A 142 3.54 7.93 -17.79
C ASN A 142 3.55 7.60 -16.31
N SER A 143 2.67 6.67 -15.92
CA SER A 143 2.63 6.13 -14.56
C SER A 143 3.85 5.27 -14.26
N GLY A 144 4.42 5.42 -13.08
CA GLY A 144 5.45 4.53 -12.53
C GLY A 144 4.86 3.34 -11.76
N CYS A 145 3.57 3.37 -11.45
CA CYS A 145 2.88 2.28 -10.76
C CYS A 145 2.03 1.43 -11.69
N GLN A 146 1.75 0.22 -11.23
CA GLN A 146 0.63 -0.60 -11.65
C GLN A 146 -0.44 -0.55 -10.55
N LEU A 147 -1.72 -0.53 -10.93
CA LEU A 147 -2.81 -0.67 -9.98
C LEU A 147 -3.06 -2.17 -9.76
N ASP A 148 -2.64 -2.67 -8.61
CA ASP A 148 -2.90 -4.04 -8.21
C ASP A 148 -4.31 -4.16 -7.66
N HIS A 149 -5.12 -5.04 -8.23
CA HIS A 149 -6.38 -5.44 -7.62
C HIS A 149 -6.08 -6.33 -6.42
N PHE A 150 -6.23 -5.79 -5.20
CA PHE A 150 -5.91 -6.52 -3.98
C PHE A 150 -6.67 -7.85 -3.92
N PHE A 151 -7.97 -7.84 -4.14
CA PHE A 151 -8.78 -8.99 -4.53
C PHE A 151 -8.85 -9.02 -6.05
N CYS A 152 -8.21 -10.02 -6.65
CA CYS A 152 -7.98 -10.02 -8.10
C CYS A 152 -9.29 -9.98 -8.90
N ARG A 153 -9.35 -9.15 -9.93
CA ARG A 153 -10.55 -8.92 -10.73
C ARG A 153 -11.02 -10.17 -11.50
N SER A 154 -10.12 -11.11 -11.79
CA SER A 154 -10.51 -12.38 -12.43
C SER A 154 -11.36 -13.27 -11.52
N LYS A 155 -11.18 -13.18 -10.19
CA LYS A 155 -11.98 -13.93 -9.21
C LYS A 155 -13.10 -13.09 -8.60
N TYR A 156 -12.91 -11.80 -8.49
CA TYR A 156 -13.86 -10.84 -7.86
C TYR A 156 -14.15 -9.69 -8.83
N PRO A 157 -14.77 -9.97 -10.01
CA PRO A 157 -14.98 -8.98 -11.06
C PRO A 157 -15.79 -7.78 -10.61
N PHE A 158 -16.74 -7.94 -9.67
CA PHE A 158 -17.54 -6.87 -9.10
C PHE A 158 -16.74 -5.86 -8.25
N LEU A 159 -15.48 -6.16 -7.91
CA LEU A 159 -14.55 -5.25 -7.23
C LEU A 159 -13.56 -4.57 -8.21
N ALA A 160 -13.72 -4.76 -9.52
CA ALA A 160 -12.74 -4.27 -10.50
C ALA A 160 -12.58 -2.74 -10.48
N VAL A 161 -13.64 -2.00 -10.17
CA VAL A 161 -13.65 -0.52 -10.12
C VAL A 161 -13.73 0.01 -8.68
N SER A 162 -13.64 -0.84 -7.65
CA SER A 162 -13.67 -0.40 -6.25
C SER A 162 -12.34 0.26 -5.87
N LEU A 163 -12.38 1.55 -5.48
CA LEU A 163 -11.21 2.39 -5.23
C LEU A 163 -10.22 1.77 -4.22
N TYR A 164 -10.73 1.27 -3.09
CA TYR A 164 -9.91 0.67 -2.03
C TYR A 164 -9.50 -0.79 -2.30
N ASN A 165 -9.87 -1.32 -3.48
CA ASN A 165 -9.32 -2.56 -4.03
C ASN A 165 -8.11 -2.29 -4.95
N LEU A 166 -7.85 -1.04 -5.35
CA LEU A 166 -6.80 -0.64 -6.29
C LEU A 166 -5.56 -0.14 -5.52
N VAL A 167 -4.58 -1.01 -5.32
CA VAL A 167 -3.34 -0.68 -4.61
C VAL A 167 -2.25 -0.28 -5.60
N PRO A 168 -1.75 0.98 -5.55
CA PRO A 168 -0.61 1.37 -6.38
C PRO A 168 0.64 0.61 -5.96
N SER A 169 1.25 -0.09 -6.89
CA SER A 169 2.39 -0.96 -6.58
C SER A 169 3.44 -0.97 -7.69
N CYS A 170 4.66 -1.41 -7.38
CA CYS A 170 5.64 -1.69 -8.43
C CYS A 170 5.27 -2.97 -9.19
N SER A 171 5.72 -3.05 -10.43
CA SER A 171 5.45 -4.21 -11.31
C SER A 171 5.94 -5.53 -10.72
N VAL A 172 7.04 -5.51 -9.97
CA VAL A 172 7.59 -6.72 -9.34
C VAL A 172 6.64 -7.26 -8.27
N CYS A 173 6.19 -6.41 -7.34
CA CYS A 173 5.26 -6.82 -6.29
C CYS A 173 3.91 -7.27 -6.86
N ASN A 174 3.37 -6.53 -7.84
CA ASN A 174 2.12 -6.89 -8.51
C ASN A 174 2.23 -8.26 -9.18
N ASN A 175 3.31 -8.49 -9.94
CA ASN A 175 3.53 -9.77 -10.64
C ASN A 175 3.78 -10.95 -9.69
N ILE A 176 4.36 -10.73 -8.52
CA ILE A 176 4.57 -11.78 -7.53
C ILE A 176 3.28 -12.06 -6.75
N LYS A 177 2.54 -11.02 -6.36
CA LYS A 177 1.28 -11.16 -5.63
C LYS A 177 0.23 -11.89 -6.45
N ARG A 178 0.00 -11.49 -7.72
CA ARG A 178 -1.01 -12.09 -8.60
C ARG A 178 -2.37 -12.25 -7.91
N GLU A 179 -2.88 -13.49 -7.91
CA GLU A 179 -4.19 -13.86 -7.35
C GLU A 179 -4.15 -14.29 -5.88
N ASN A 180 -2.98 -14.16 -5.22
CA ASN A 180 -2.86 -14.55 -3.83
C ASN A 180 -3.77 -13.70 -2.94
N VAL A 181 -4.55 -14.37 -2.11
CA VAL A 181 -5.46 -13.82 -1.10
C VAL A 181 -4.97 -14.17 0.31
N GLY A 182 -5.62 -13.64 1.33
CA GLY A 182 -5.21 -13.88 2.72
C GLY A 182 -4.01 -13.02 3.15
N LEU A 183 -3.74 -11.97 2.40
CA LEU A 183 -2.74 -10.96 2.70
C LEU A 183 -3.36 -9.80 3.50
N VAL A 184 -2.53 -8.98 4.13
CA VAL A 184 -2.93 -7.69 4.71
C VAL A 184 -2.79 -6.60 3.66
N SER A 185 -3.86 -5.82 3.44
CA SER A 185 -3.82 -4.72 2.49
C SER A 185 -3.09 -3.49 3.06
N PRO A 186 -2.36 -2.74 2.23
CA PRO A 186 -1.83 -1.43 2.61
C PRO A 186 -2.90 -0.41 3.02
N PHE A 187 -4.17 -0.62 2.67
CA PHE A 187 -5.31 0.20 3.12
C PHE A 187 -5.91 -0.23 4.46
N ASP A 188 -5.44 -1.33 5.06
CA ASP A 188 -5.99 -1.82 6.34
C ASP A 188 -5.49 -0.97 7.52
N ASP A 189 -6.32 -0.04 8.01
CA ASP A 189 -6.01 0.84 9.14
C ASP A 189 -6.03 0.14 10.49
N ARG A 190 -6.58 -1.07 10.56
CA ARG A 190 -6.60 -1.93 11.76
C ARG A 190 -5.25 -2.58 12.01
N PHE A 191 -4.40 -2.65 10.97
CA PHE A 191 -3.11 -3.31 11.04
C PHE A 191 -1.96 -2.32 11.27
N LYS A 192 -1.11 -2.60 12.27
CA LYS A 192 -0.01 -1.72 12.66
C LYS A 192 1.32 -2.21 12.08
N PHE A 193 1.55 -1.93 10.80
CA PHE A 193 2.75 -2.37 10.06
C PHE A 193 4.06 -2.07 10.78
N ASP A 194 4.17 -0.92 11.47
CA ASP A 194 5.38 -0.53 12.17
C ASP A 194 5.69 -1.39 13.39
N LYS A 195 4.67 -2.01 14.00
CA LYS A 195 4.82 -2.90 15.15
C LYS A 195 4.96 -4.36 14.75
N GLU A 196 4.34 -4.75 13.64
CA GLU A 196 4.24 -6.16 13.22
C GLU A 196 5.42 -6.62 12.36
N ILE A 197 6.15 -5.67 11.75
CA ILE A 197 7.35 -5.95 10.94
C ILE A 197 8.47 -5.07 11.43
N LYS A 198 9.63 -5.68 11.76
CA LYS A 198 10.86 -4.97 12.06
C LYS A 198 12.03 -5.54 11.27
N PHE A 199 12.77 -4.67 10.62
CA PHE A 199 14.02 -5.04 9.96
C PHE A 199 15.16 -5.11 10.98
N ARG A 200 15.93 -6.18 10.89
CA ARG A 200 17.14 -6.38 11.70
C ARG A 200 18.30 -6.76 10.81
N TYR A 201 19.47 -6.24 11.08
CA TYR A 201 20.70 -6.69 10.45
C TYR A 201 21.46 -7.61 11.41
N ILE A 202 21.70 -8.84 10.98
CA ILE A 202 22.46 -9.83 11.73
C ILE A 202 23.90 -9.82 11.22
N GLU A 203 24.76 -9.08 11.90
CA GLU A 203 26.14 -8.83 11.50
C GLU A 203 26.91 -10.13 11.29
N SER A 204 26.83 -11.10 12.22
CA SER A 204 27.53 -12.38 12.18
C SER A 204 27.23 -13.22 10.93
N ARG A 205 26.11 -12.97 10.26
CA ARG A 205 25.66 -13.66 9.05
C ARG A 205 25.64 -12.76 7.83
N ASN A 206 25.94 -11.48 7.99
CA ASN A 206 25.73 -10.44 6.97
C ASN A 206 24.35 -10.58 6.32
N TYR A 207 23.31 -10.63 7.15
CA TYR A 207 21.96 -10.99 6.74
C TYR A 207 20.91 -10.02 7.29
N ILE A 208 19.96 -9.64 6.44
CA ILE A 208 18.79 -8.86 6.87
C ILE A 208 17.66 -9.81 7.19
N GLN A 209 17.22 -9.79 8.44
CA GLN A 209 16.09 -10.55 8.94
C GLN A 209 14.87 -9.64 9.07
N LEU A 210 13.71 -10.16 8.68
CA LEU A 210 12.42 -9.56 8.99
C LEU A 210 11.82 -10.23 10.22
N GLU A 211 11.91 -9.54 11.37
CA GLU A 211 11.20 -9.97 12.58
C GLU A 211 9.71 -9.76 12.41
N ARG A 212 8.94 -10.75 12.75
CA ARG A 212 7.49 -10.76 12.65
C ARG A 212 6.89 -11.60 13.77
N ASN A 213 5.66 -11.31 14.12
CA ASN A 213 4.86 -12.23 14.91
C ASN A 213 4.40 -13.39 14.00
N ASP A 214 4.78 -14.63 14.33
CA ASP A 214 4.45 -15.81 13.50
C ASP A 214 2.94 -16.10 13.42
N GLU A 215 2.14 -15.61 14.36
CA GLU A 215 0.68 -15.69 14.35
C GLU A 215 0.02 -14.57 13.54
N SER A 216 0.79 -13.55 13.15
CA SER A 216 0.28 -12.41 12.40
C SER A 216 0.03 -12.74 10.93
N LYS A 217 -1.09 -12.22 10.39
CA LYS A 217 -1.42 -12.31 8.95
C LYS A 217 -0.30 -11.75 8.06
N ILE A 218 0.56 -10.88 8.58
CA ILE A 218 1.67 -10.26 7.82
C ILE A 218 2.70 -11.26 7.32
N LYS A 219 2.82 -12.41 7.98
CA LYS A 219 3.67 -13.52 7.54
C LYS A 219 3.36 -13.91 6.10
N SER A 220 2.07 -14.02 5.77
CA SER A 220 1.65 -14.34 4.41
C SER A 220 2.13 -13.30 3.39
N ASN A 221 2.14 -12.01 3.76
CA ASN A 221 2.67 -10.96 2.87
C ASN A 221 4.18 -11.10 2.65
N ILE A 222 4.95 -11.31 3.73
CA ILE A 222 6.42 -11.44 3.67
C ILE A 222 6.79 -12.65 2.81
N ASP A 223 6.14 -13.78 3.05
CA ASP A 223 6.44 -15.04 2.37
C ASP A 223 5.99 -15.02 0.91
N THR A 224 4.80 -14.48 0.61
CA THR A 224 4.27 -14.35 -0.76
C THR A 224 5.13 -13.39 -1.58
N LEU A 225 5.41 -12.20 -1.06
CA LEU A 225 6.17 -11.17 -1.77
C LEU A 225 7.68 -11.37 -1.71
N LYS A 226 8.18 -12.42 -1.05
CA LYS A 226 9.62 -12.72 -0.89
C LYS A 226 10.39 -11.54 -0.33
N LEU A 227 9.81 -10.82 0.63
CA LEU A 227 10.38 -9.55 1.09
C LEU A 227 11.74 -9.74 1.76
N GLU A 228 11.92 -10.77 2.57
CA GLU A 228 13.18 -11.03 3.26
C GLU A 228 14.32 -11.25 2.26
N ASP A 229 14.09 -12.08 1.23
CA ASP A 229 15.07 -12.30 0.15
C ASP A 229 15.34 -11.02 -0.65
N ALA A 230 14.28 -10.26 -0.93
CA ALA A 230 14.37 -9.02 -1.68
C ALA A 230 15.24 -7.96 -1.00
N TYR A 231 15.32 -8.00 0.35
CA TYR A 231 16.09 -7.02 1.11
C TYR A 231 17.58 -7.40 1.28
N GLN A 232 18.00 -8.63 0.94
CA GLN A 232 19.41 -9.05 1.12
C GLN A 232 20.41 -8.20 0.33
N ILE A 233 20.00 -7.58 -0.77
CA ILE A 233 20.87 -6.67 -1.54
C ILE A 233 21.22 -5.38 -0.76
N HIS A 234 20.53 -5.07 0.34
CA HIS A 234 20.73 -3.88 1.17
C HIS A 234 21.61 -4.13 2.40
N ASN A 235 22.31 -5.27 2.46
CA ASN A 235 23.26 -5.59 3.53
C ASN A 235 24.35 -4.52 3.68
N LEU A 236 24.80 -3.95 2.57
CA LEU A 236 25.84 -2.91 2.60
C LEU A 236 25.32 -1.62 3.26
N GLU A 237 24.07 -1.24 3.03
CA GLU A 237 23.44 -0.07 3.67
C GLU A 237 23.34 -0.27 5.19
N ALA A 238 22.88 -1.44 5.63
CA ALA A 238 22.81 -1.78 7.05
C ALA A 238 24.19 -1.78 7.70
N LYS A 239 25.18 -2.40 7.05
CA LYS A 239 26.57 -2.43 7.51
C LYS A 239 27.15 -1.01 7.65
N LYS A 240 26.92 -0.12 6.69
CA LYS A 240 27.37 1.28 6.78
C LYS A 240 26.78 2.03 7.96
N ILE A 241 25.51 1.76 8.32
CA ILE A 241 24.90 2.35 9.52
C ILE A 241 25.64 1.91 10.77
N LEU A 242 25.97 0.61 10.87
CA LEU A 242 26.70 0.06 12.01
C LEU A 242 28.13 0.63 12.10
N GLU A 243 28.88 0.64 10.99
CA GLU A 243 30.21 1.24 10.91
C GLU A 243 30.25 2.71 11.36
N LYS A 244 29.22 3.48 10.94
CA LYS A 244 29.07 4.86 11.40
C LYS A 244 28.84 4.94 12.91
N LYS A 245 27.99 4.06 13.47
CA LYS A 245 27.72 4.03 14.90
C LYS A 245 28.97 3.71 15.71
N GLU A 246 29.78 2.78 15.26
CA GLU A 246 31.05 2.43 15.88
C GLU A 246 32.06 3.58 15.81
N THR A 247 32.05 4.34 14.73
CA THR A 247 32.93 5.49 14.53
C THR A 247 32.51 6.71 15.32
N TYR A 248 31.19 6.98 15.37
CA TYR A 248 30.62 8.16 16.00
C TYR A 248 29.85 7.77 17.29
N VAL A 249 30.59 7.37 18.32
CA VAL A 249 29.98 7.08 19.62
C VAL A 249 29.45 8.35 20.29
N SER A 250 28.39 8.22 21.10
CA SER A 250 27.65 9.37 21.65
C SER A 250 28.55 10.36 22.42
N SER A 251 29.55 9.89 23.18
CA SER A 251 30.51 10.76 23.89
C SER A 251 31.34 11.63 22.94
N ASN A 252 31.75 11.07 21.80
CA ASN A 252 32.54 11.81 20.82
C ASN A 252 31.68 12.87 20.11
N LEU A 253 30.39 12.61 19.90
CA LEU A 253 29.47 13.58 19.30
C LEU A 253 29.27 14.80 20.19
N ASP A 254 29.19 14.63 21.51
CA ASP A 254 29.09 15.76 22.45
C ASP A 254 30.37 16.62 22.40
N GLU A 255 31.54 16.00 22.40
CA GLU A 255 32.82 16.71 22.28
C GLU A 255 32.95 17.46 20.93
N ILE A 256 32.52 16.82 19.84
CA ILE A 256 32.52 17.43 18.50
C ILE A 256 31.57 18.65 18.47
N ALA A 257 30.37 18.50 19.02
CA ALA A 257 29.37 19.58 19.09
C ALA A 257 29.94 20.77 19.87
N ASP A 258 30.56 20.54 21.03
CA ASP A 258 31.20 21.57 21.85
C ASP A 258 32.35 22.26 21.12
N CYS A 259 33.21 21.52 20.42
CA CYS A 259 34.28 22.06 19.62
C CYS A 259 33.77 22.97 18.50
N ILE A 260 32.76 22.52 17.75
CA ILE A 260 32.17 23.32 16.66
C ILE A 260 31.52 24.59 17.20
N ASN A 261 30.73 24.49 18.28
CA ASN A 261 30.10 25.65 18.89
C ASN A 261 31.11 26.69 19.37
N LYS A 262 32.21 26.26 19.98
CA LYS A 262 33.33 27.16 20.40
C LYS A 262 34.01 27.81 19.20
N TRP A 263 34.27 27.05 18.15
CA TRP A 263 34.96 27.54 16.95
C TRP A 263 34.09 28.52 16.13
N THR A 264 32.77 28.29 16.06
CA THR A 264 31.83 29.11 15.32
C THR A 264 31.30 30.31 16.11
N ASN A 265 31.64 30.46 17.40
CA ASN A 265 31.03 31.41 18.35
C ASN A 265 29.49 31.28 18.44
N LYS A 266 28.94 30.10 18.15
CA LYS A 266 27.52 29.78 18.23
C LYS A 266 27.28 28.94 19.46
N SER A 267 26.72 29.53 20.51
CA SER A 267 26.46 28.83 21.77
C SER A 267 25.22 27.96 21.66
N GLY A 268 25.41 26.62 21.64
CA GLY A 268 24.32 25.65 21.78
C GLY A 268 23.45 25.39 20.56
N GLU A 269 23.82 25.91 19.37
CA GLU A 269 23.07 25.65 18.13
C GLU A 269 23.33 24.24 17.57
N ILE A 270 24.49 23.67 17.86
CA ILE A 270 24.88 22.33 17.43
C ILE A 270 24.93 21.43 18.65
N ASP A 271 24.07 20.46 18.67
CA ASP A 271 23.98 19.43 19.71
C ASP A 271 24.22 18.02 19.13
N ARG A 272 24.20 17.02 19.98
CA ARG A 272 24.31 15.63 19.57
C ARG A 272 23.26 15.26 18.54
N HIS A 273 22.01 15.63 18.75
CA HIS A 273 20.89 15.29 17.87
C HIS A 273 21.06 15.93 16.47
N TYR A 274 21.54 17.15 16.41
CA TYR A 274 21.88 17.78 15.12
C TYR A 274 22.95 16.98 14.36
N LEU A 275 24.02 16.55 15.06
CA LEU A 275 25.08 15.74 14.45
C LEU A 275 24.59 14.35 14.05
N GLN A 276 23.75 13.71 14.85
CA GLN A 276 23.12 12.44 14.49
C GLN A 276 22.30 12.58 13.21
N ASN A 277 21.48 13.62 13.10
CA ASN A 277 20.71 13.91 11.90
C ASN A 277 21.60 14.16 10.67
N LEU A 278 22.74 14.81 10.84
CA LEU A 278 23.70 15.05 9.75
C LEU A 278 24.38 13.74 9.28
N ILE A 279 24.71 12.85 10.20
CA ILE A 279 25.45 11.60 9.94
C ILE A 279 24.54 10.51 9.39
N TYR A 280 23.34 10.35 9.95
CA TYR A 280 22.43 9.23 9.67
C TYR A 280 21.21 9.64 8.82
N GLY A 281 20.96 10.92 8.67
CA GLY A 281 19.74 11.50 8.14
C GLY A 281 18.74 11.83 9.26
N LYS A 282 17.69 12.57 8.92
CA LYS A 282 16.60 12.87 9.87
C LYS A 282 15.91 11.57 10.27
N GLU A 283 15.55 11.45 11.54
CA GLU A 283 14.69 10.36 12.02
C GLU A 283 13.38 10.37 11.25
N MET A 284 12.98 9.20 10.74
CA MET A 284 11.81 9.07 9.87
C MET A 284 10.60 8.62 10.67
N GLU A 285 9.46 9.21 10.37
CA GLU A 285 8.16 8.78 10.85
C GLU A 285 7.44 7.92 9.79
N ALA A 286 6.34 7.28 10.18
CA ALA A 286 5.56 6.40 9.30
C ALA A 286 5.10 7.09 8.00
N GLU A 287 4.78 8.39 8.05
CA GLU A 287 4.40 9.17 6.86
C GLU A 287 5.56 9.35 5.88
N ASP A 288 6.80 9.44 6.37
CA ASP A 288 7.99 9.57 5.51
C ASP A 288 8.23 8.31 4.67
N TYR A 289 7.75 7.14 5.12
CA TYR A 289 7.92 5.88 4.37
C TYR A 289 7.17 5.88 3.05
N LYS A 290 6.13 6.70 2.90
CA LYS A 290 5.35 6.82 1.65
C LYS A 290 6.16 7.46 0.53
N THR A 291 7.15 8.29 0.88
CA THR A 291 7.92 9.08 -0.06
C THR A 291 9.41 8.72 -0.10
N CYS A 292 9.88 7.94 0.86
CA CYS A 292 11.29 7.56 0.97
C CYS A 292 11.50 6.06 0.76
N ALA A 293 12.18 5.69 -0.30
CA ALA A 293 12.56 4.30 -0.53
C ALA A 293 13.49 3.81 0.60
N LEU A 294 13.25 2.58 1.07
CA LEU A 294 13.92 2.00 2.24
C LEU A 294 13.71 2.80 3.55
N GLY A 295 12.73 3.71 3.61
CA GLY A 295 12.49 4.54 4.78
C GLY A 295 12.26 3.71 6.04
N LYS A 296 11.31 2.78 5.98
CA LYS A 296 11.05 1.86 7.10
C LYS A 296 12.26 0.99 7.47
N PHE A 297 12.96 0.45 6.47
CA PHE A 297 14.17 -0.35 6.69
C PHE A 297 15.25 0.44 7.46
N LYS A 298 15.55 1.66 7.01
CA LYS A 298 16.53 2.52 7.68
C LYS A 298 16.10 2.89 9.10
N HIS A 299 14.83 3.26 9.27
CA HIS A 299 14.28 3.57 10.59
C HIS A 299 14.44 2.39 11.55
N ASP A 300 14.02 1.18 11.17
CA ASP A 300 14.08 0.00 12.02
C ASP A 300 15.53 -0.38 12.39
N ILE A 301 16.49 -0.25 11.47
CA ILE A 301 17.92 -0.51 11.74
C ILE A 301 18.47 0.55 12.71
N LEU A 302 18.17 1.83 12.51
CA LEU A 302 18.62 2.92 13.38
C LEU A 302 18.03 2.80 14.78
N GLU A 303 16.74 2.45 14.89
CA GLU A 303 16.06 2.20 16.17
C GLU A 303 16.69 1.00 16.90
N TYR A 304 16.90 -0.13 16.18
CA TYR A 304 17.50 -1.33 16.78
C TYR A 304 18.88 -1.07 17.37
N TYR A 305 19.69 -0.31 16.67
CA TYR A 305 21.02 0.07 17.14
C TYR A 305 21.02 1.28 18.07
N LYS A 306 19.86 1.83 18.42
CA LYS A 306 19.71 2.98 19.35
C LYS A 306 20.58 4.16 18.94
N VAL A 307 20.51 4.54 17.68
CA VAL A 307 21.38 5.58 17.11
C VAL A 307 21.03 6.97 17.62
N TYR A 308 19.75 7.23 17.90
CA TYR A 308 19.25 8.52 18.37
C TYR A 308 19.07 8.59 19.92
N GLU A 309 19.33 7.51 20.63
CA GLU A 309 19.41 7.47 22.08
C GLU A 309 20.85 7.87 22.55
#